data_5c2953ae2cfcb1e48e9f1631643739e4
#
_entry.id   5c2953ae2cfcb1e48e9f1631643739e4
#
_cell.length_a   1.000
_cell.length_b   1.000
_cell.length_c   1.000
_cell.angle_alpha   90.00
_cell.angle_beta   90.00
_cell.angle_gamma   90.00
#
_symmetry.space_group_name_H-M   'P 1'
#
loop_
_entity.id
_entity.type
_entity.pdbx_description
1 polymer ?
#
loop_
_entity_poly.entity_id
_entity_poly.type
_entity_poly.pdbx_seq_one_letter_code
_entity_poly.pdbx_strand_id
1 'polypeptide(L)'
;MVQTRGGALERAAAVPAETRERIEELKSKRDAVILAHYYVEPEVQAVADYVGDSFYLAKLAKTLPQQTIVLCGVEFMGESAKLLNRDKTVLLPEPAADCPMAHMVSRATIDGARAEYGDDLAVVCYVNSTMEIKSWSDVCVTSSNAVKIVRELPQHRILFIPDRNLGRHVAQQVPEKHVILNDGCCPRHEAISLAELRELKSAHPEALTLAHPECTEAILAEAEFIGSTADIIGFAEASAASEFIIVTVDGVLYELERRCAGQGKRFYVTKTPPTCADMDGITLDKLVACLESGSGAVDISVDEDAARAAQRTLDRMLEYAAR
;
A
#
# COMPACT_ATOMS: atom_id res chain seq x y z
N MET A 1 18.50 -12.59 20.60
CA MET A 1 18.93 -11.47 19.75
C MET A 1 17.86 -11.34 18.68
N VAL A 2 17.02 -10.31 18.77
CA VAL A 2 16.08 -9.96 17.70
C VAL A 2 16.94 -9.40 16.57
N GLN A 3 17.02 -10.14 15.45
CA GLN A 3 17.67 -9.64 14.25
C GLN A 3 16.78 -8.52 13.67
N THR A 4 17.16 -7.27 13.92
CA THR A 4 16.91 -6.27 12.87
C THR A 4 17.62 -6.82 11.63
N ARG A 5 16.94 -7.02 10.49
CA ARG A 5 17.64 -7.17 9.20
C ARG A 5 18.60 -5.98 9.15
N GLY A 6 19.91 -6.22 9.17
CA GLY A 6 20.94 -5.20 9.39
C GLY A 6 20.59 -3.88 8.73
N GLY A 7 20.64 -2.80 9.49
CA GLY A 7 20.05 -1.49 9.32
C GLY A 7 19.56 -1.17 7.91
N ALA A 8 18.28 -0.93 7.75
CA ALA A 8 17.72 -0.57 6.44
C ALA A 8 18.44 0.67 5.86
N LEU A 9 18.87 1.60 6.73
CA LEU A 9 19.71 2.73 6.37
C LEU A 9 21.11 2.33 5.88
N GLU A 10 21.71 1.27 6.46
CA GLU A 10 23.03 0.79 6.01
C GLU A 10 22.95 0.20 4.60
N ARG A 11 21.90 -0.58 4.31
CA ARG A 11 21.63 -1.12 2.97
C ARG A 11 21.43 0.00 1.96
N ALA A 12 20.59 0.97 2.28
CA ALA A 12 20.34 2.14 1.44
C ALA A 12 21.62 2.98 1.19
N ALA A 13 22.48 3.12 2.20
CA ALA A 13 23.76 3.82 2.09
C ALA A 13 24.78 3.04 1.24
N ALA A 14 24.65 1.73 1.14
CA ALA A 14 25.51 0.87 0.34
C ALA A 14 25.29 0.98 -1.18
N VAL A 15 24.22 1.68 -1.63
CA VAL A 15 24.00 1.91 -3.07
C VAL A 15 25.16 2.72 -3.65
N PRO A 16 25.91 2.19 -4.64
CA PRO A 16 27.08 2.86 -5.19
C PRO A 16 26.75 4.22 -5.80
N ALA A 17 27.66 5.19 -5.65
CA ALA A 17 27.50 6.53 -6.24
C ALA A 17 27.32 6.47 -7.76
N GLU A 18 28.07 5.60 -8.45
CA GLU A 18 27.96 5.36 -9.88
C GLU A 18 26.54 4.90 -10.29
N THR A 19 25.92 4.02 -9.49
CA THR A 19 24.55 3.58 -9.74
C THR A 19 23.54 4.73 -9.58
N ARG A 20 23.72 5.58 -8.56
CA ARG A 20 22.87 6.77 -8.36
C ARG A 20 23.02 7.75 -9.54
N GLU A 21 24.23 8.04 -9.95
CA GLU A 21 24.52 8.92 -11.11
C GLU A 21 23.89 8.34 -12.40
N ARG A 22 24.03 7.02 -12.61
CA ARG A 22 23.41 6.33 -13.73
C ARG A 22 21.89 6.45 -13.74
N ILE A 23 21.24 6.30 -12.60
CA ILE A 23 19.78 6.46 -12.46
C ILE A 23 19.37 7.90 -12.82
N GLU A 24 20.08 8.92 -12.34
CA GLU A 24 19.76 10.32 -12.64
C GLU A 24 19.93 10.64 -14.15
N GLU A 25 20.97 10.10 -14.80
CA GLU A 25 21.13 10.21 -16.24
C GLU A 25 19.94 9.58 -17.00
N LEU A 26 19.53 8.38 -16.61
CA LEU A 26 18.45 7.66 -17.25
C LEU A 26 17.09 8.33 -17.05
N LYS A 27 16.83 8.85 -15.85
CA LYS A 27 15.64 9.68 -15.55
C LYS A 27 15.58 10.89 -16.47
N SER A 28 16.69 11.62 -16.57
CA SER A 28 16.78 12.81 -17.44
C SER A 28 16.50 12.48 -18.90
N LYS A 29 17.03 11.35 -19.41
CA LYS A 29 16.84 10.91 -20.81
C LYS A 29 15.39 10.54 -21.12
N ARG A 30 14.63 10.06 -20.13
CA ARG A 30 13.26 9.59 -20.30
C ARG A 30 12.19 10.56 -19.84
N ASP A 31 12.57 11.73 -19.34
CA ASP A 31 11.66 12.60 -18.61
C ASP A 31 10.87 11.80 -17.55
N ALA A 32 11.63 11.09 -16.70
CA ALA A 32 11.08 10.12 -15.78
C ALA A 32 11.15 10.57 -14.31
N VAL A 33 10.17 10.13 -13.53
CA VAL A 33 10.13 10.23 -12.08
C VAL A 33 9.97 8.83 -11.48
N ILE A 34 10.68 8.53 -10.40
CA ILE A 34 10.61 7.25 -9.68
C ILE A 34 9.73 7.41 -8.45
N LEU A 35 8.65 6.64 -8.40
CA LEU A 35 7.75 6.53 -7.25
C LEU A 35 7.92 5.15 -6.61
N ALA A 36 8.21 5.07 -5.32
CA ALA A 36 8.44 3.81 -4.62
C ALA A 36 7.46 3.61 -3.45
N HIS A 37 6.90 2.42 -3.34
CA HIS A 37 6.10 2.06 -2.18
C HIS A 37 7.01 1.79 -0.96
N TYR A 38 6.51 2.08 0.26
CA TYR A 38 7.23 1.83 1.52
C TYR A 38 7.67 0.36 1.73
N TYR A 39 7.10 -0.59 0.99
CA TYR A 39 7.38 -2.02 1.17
C TYR A 39 8.44 -2.56 0.22
N VAL A 40 8.94 -1.79 -0.74
CA VAL A 40 10.07 -2.22 -1.58
C VAL A 40 11.37 -2.14 -0.80
N GLU A 41 12.40 -2.79 -1.33
CA GLU A 41 13.72 -2.86 -0.69
C GLU A 41 14.31 -1.45 -0.41
N PRO A 42 15.07 -1.28 0.70
CA PRO A 42 15.66 0.00 1.10
C PRO A 42 16.49 0.67 0.01
N GLU A 43 17.21 -0.11 -0.80
CA GLU A 43 18.04 0.39 -1.89
C GLU A 43 17.21 1.06 -2.98
N VAL A 44 16.02 0.53 -3.26
CA VAL A 44 15.06 1.11 -4.22
C VAL A 44 14.44 2.37 -3.65
N GLN A 45 14.02 2.33 -2.38
CA GLN A 45 13.50 3.53 -1.70
C GLN A 45 14.52 4.67 -1.67
N ALA A 46 15.80 4.36 -1.48
CA ALA A 46 16.87 5.34 -1.35
C ALA A 46 17.21 6.08 -2.65
N VAL A 47 16.81 5.57 -3.80
CA VAL A 47 17.02 6.19 -5.13
C VAL A 47 15.73 6.73 -5.75
N ALA A 48 14.59 6.52 -5.09
CA ALA A 48 13.31 7.04 -5.54
C ALA A 48 13.19 8.55 -5.30
N ASP A 49 12.48 9.24 -6.20
CA ASP A 49 12.16 10.67 -6.01
C ASP A 49 11.14 10.86 -4.90
N TYR A 50 10.20 9.93 -4.81
CA TYR A 50 9.15 9.95 -3.79
C TYR A 50 8.90 8.55 -3.26
N VAL A 51 8.77 8.43 -1.94
CA VAL A 51 8.42 7.20 -1.25
C VAL A 51 7.12 7.41 -0.49
N GLY A 52 6.17 6.48 -0.62
CA GLY A 52 4.85 6.63 -0.03
C GLY A 52 4.00 5.36 -0.02
N ASP A 53 2.80 5.48 0.54
CA ASP A 53 1.75 4.47 0.39
C ASP A 53 1.01 4.63 -0.95
N SER A 54 0.12 3.67 -1.24
CA SER A 54 -0.63 3.65 -2.50
C SER A 54 -1.47 4.92 -2.73
N PHE A 55 -2.04 5.52 -1.66
CA PHE A 55 -2.84 6.74 -1.79
C PHE A 55 -1.98 7.95 -2.12
N TYR A 56 -0.91 8.14 -1.37
CA TYR A 56 0.02 9.25 -1.58
C TYR A 56 0.61 9.22 -2.99
N LEU A 57 1.09 8.05 -3.43
CA LEU A 57 1.70 7.90 -4.75
C LEU A 57 0.69 8.11 -5.88
N ALA A 58 -0.54 7.59 -5.76
CA ALA A 58 -1.59 7.79 -6.74
C ALA A 58 -1.99 9.27 -6.88
N LYS A 59 -2.14 9.97 -5.74
CA LYS A 59 -2.46 11.40 -5.71
C LYS A 59 -1.32 12.23 -6.30
N LEU A 60 -0.08 11.93 -5.92
CA LEU A 60 1.11 12.65 -6.36
C LEU A 60 1.31 12.50 -7.87
N ALA A 61 1.14 11.31 -8.42
CA ALA A 61 1.31 11.01 -9.84
C ALA A 61 0.51 11.97 -10.76
N LYS A 62 -0.68 12.42 -10.32
CA LYS A 62 -1.52 13.38 -11.08
C LYS A 62 -0.89 14.78 -11.17
N THR A 63 0.01 15.14 -10.27
CA THR A 63 0.56 16.51 -10.16
C THR A 63 1.96 16.65 -10.77
N LEU A 64 2.64 15.54 -11.02
CA LEU A 64 4.00 15.52 -11.53
C LEU A 64 4.04 15.90 -13.02
N PRO A 65 5.00 16.73 -13.45
CA PRO A 65 5.10 17.17 -14.84
C PRO A 65 5.70 16.11 -15.78
N GLN A 66 6.47 15.15 -15.25
CA GLN A 66 7.18 14.16 -16.05
C GLN A 66 6.23 13.29 -16.88
N GLN A 67 6.65 12.96 -18.10
CA GLN A 67 5.89 12.12 -19.03
C GLN A 67 6.01 10.63 -18.73
N THR A 68 7.05 10.23 -17.99
CA THR A 68 7.28 8.83 -17.61
C THR A 68 7.23 8.69 -16.08
N ILE A 69 6.39 7.80 -15.59
CA ILE A 69 6.33 7.39 -14.18
C ILE A 69 6.91 5.99 -14.08
N VAL A 70 8.03 5.82 -13.37
CA VAL A 70 8.52 4.49 -13.00
C VAL A 70 8.02 4.19 -11.60
N LEU A 71 7.08 3.25 -11.50
CA LEU A 71 6.44 2.90 -10.23
C LEU A 71 7.03 1.61 -9.68
N CYS A 72 7.81 1.72 -8.61
CA CYS A 72 8.31 0.61 -7.83
C CYS A 72 7.21 0.15 -6.86
N GLY A 73 6.33 -0.70 -7.34
CA GLY A 73 5.15 -1.25 -6.69
C GLY A 73 4.55 -2.38 -7.51
N VAL A 74 3.52 -3.04 -7.00
CA VAL A 74 2.85 -4.17 -7.65
C VAL A 74 1.87 -3.72 -8.74
N GLU A 75 1.41 -4.68 -9.56
CA GLU A 75 0.62 -4.46 -10.77
C GLU A 75 -0.58 -3.52 -10.57
N PHE A 76 -1.46 -3.76 -9.57
CA PHE A 76 -2.65 -2.93 -9.34
C PHE A 76 -2.32 -1.45 -9.06
N MET A 77 -1.11 -1.17 -8.52
CA MET A 77 -0.63 0.21 -8.31
C MET A 77 -0.23 0.85 -9.64
N GLY A 78 0.43 0.07 -10.51
CA GLY A 78 0.74 0.48 -11.87
C GLY A 78 -0.50 0.80 -12.69
N GLU A 79 -1.51 -0.09 -12.65
CA GLU A 79 -2.83 0.14 -13.25
C GLU A 79 -3.48 1.43 -12.73
N SER A 80 -3.49 1.61 -11.39
CA SER A 80 -4.07 2.81 -10.78
C SER A 80 -3.36 4.09 -11.20
N ALA A 81 -2.02 4.07 -11.26
CA ALA A 81 -1.23 5.19 -11.74
C ALA A 81 -1.51 5.48 -13.22
N LYS A 82 -1.63 4.45 -14.07
CA LYS A 82 -1.94 4.60 -15.50
C LYS A 82 -3.37 5.09 -15.72
N LEU A 83 -4.36 4.57 -14.98
CA LEU A 83 -5.75 5.02 -15.04
C LEU A 83 -5.89 6.52 -14.71
N LEU A 84 -5.13 7.01 -13.73
CA LEU A 84 -5.15 8.41 -13.32
C LEU A 84 -4.29 9.33 -14.22
N ASN A 85 -3.41 8.76 -15.08
CA ASN A 85 -2.47 9.48 -15.96
C ASN A 85 -2.43 8.82 -17.34
N ARG A 86 -3.55 8.82 -18.04
CA ARG A 86 -3.73 8.10 -19.31
C ARG A 86 -2.79 8.56 -20.42
N ASP A 87 -2.38 9.81 -20.38
CA ASP A 87 -1.47 10.47 -21.33
C ASP A 87 0.01 10.17 -21.04
N LYS A 88 0.35 9.69 -19.83
CA LYS A 88 1.72 9.37 -19.43
C LYS A 88 2.07 7.91 -19.66
N THR A 89 3.36 7.65 -19.79
CA THR A 89 3.91 6.29 -19.74
C THR A 89 4.10 5.89 -18.28
N VAL A 90 3.55 4.73 -17.88
CA VAL A 90 3.77 4.14 -16.56
C VAL A 90 4.54 2.83 -16.76
N LEU A 91 5.69 2.72 -16.11
CA LEU A 91 6.58 1.55 -16.18
C LEU A 91 6.63 0.87 -14.80
N LEU A 92 6.60 -0.45 -14.80
CA LEU A 92 6.86 -1.30 -13.63
C LEU A 92 8.22 -1.98 -13.82
N PRO A 93 9.19 -1.81 -12.91
CA PRO A 93 10.49 -2.50 -12.98
C PRO A 93 10.35 -4.03 -12.92
N GLU A 94 9.30 -4.53 -12.25
CA GLU A 94 8.93 -5.94 -12.20
C GLU A 94 7.45 -6.09 -12.55
N PRO A 95 7.11 -6.30 -13.84
CA PRO A 95 5.71 -6.45 -14.25
C PRO A 95 5.01 -7.69 -13.68
N ALA A 96 5.78 -8.71 -13.24
CA ALA A 96 5.23 -9.90 -12.63
C ALA A 96 4.96 -9.75 -11.12
N ALA A 97 5.35 -8.62 -10.51
CA ALA A 97 5.03 -8.34 -9.11
C ALA A 97 3.53 -8.07 -8.97
N ASP A 98 2.83 -8.99 -8.32
CA ASP A 98 1.37 -8.96 -8.19
C ASP A 98 0.95 -9.16 -6.72
N CYS A 99 -0.24 -8.71 -6.40
CA CYS A 99 -0.82 -8.87 -5.07
C CYS A 99 -1.87 -9.98 -5.10
N PRO A 100 -1.66 -11.14 -4.45
CA PRO A 100 -2.66 -12.22 -4.45
C PRO A 100 -4.04 -11.75 -3.98
N MET A 101 -4.11 -10.80 -3.04
CA MET A 101 -5.36 -10.23 -2.55
C MET A 101 -6.14 -9.51 -3.65
N ALA A 102 -5.44 -8.93 -4.63
CA ALA A 102 -6.08 -8.16 -5.70
C ALA A 102 -7.05 -8.99 -6.57
N HIS A 103 -6.98 -10.32 -6.49
CA HIS A 103 -7.82 -11.27 -7.24
C HIS A 103 -8.88 -11.97 -6.37
N MET A 104 -9.00 -11.65 -5.08
CA MET A 104 -9.87 -12.37 -4.14
C MET A 104 -11.34 -11.90 -4.15
N VAL A 105 -11.85 -11.49 -5.30
CA VAL A 105 -13.26 -11.10 -5.48
C VAL A 105 -13.77 -11.68 -6.79
N SER A 106 -14.96 -12.27 -6.76
CA SER A 106 -15.65 -12.70 -7.96
C SER A 106 -16.72 -11.70 -8.40
N ARG A 107 -16.98 -11.61 -9.69
CA ARG A 107 -18.10 -10.83 -10.22
C ARG A 107 -19.43 -11.27 -9.61
N ALA A 108 -19.63 -12.57 -9.43
CA ALA A 108 -20.85 -13.14 -8.84
C ALA A 108 -21.08 -12.65 -7.41
N THR A 109 -20.04 -12.43 -6.61
CA THR A 109 -20.16 -11.85 -5.25
C THR A 109 -20.78 -10.45 -5.31
N ILE A 110 -20.30 -9.61 -6.21
CA ILE A 110 -20.81 -8.25 -6.36
C ILE A 110 -22.22 -8.23 -6.92
N ASP A 111 -22.50 -9.02 -7.97
CA ASP A 111 -23.81 -9.08 -8.61
C ASP A 111 -24.86 -9.64 -7.64
N GLY A 112 -24.51 -10.64 -6.83
CA GLY A 112 -25.38 -11.18 -5.79
C GLY A 112 -25.75 -10.13 -4.74
N ALA A 113 -24.78 -9.38 -4.24
CA ALA A 113 -25.03 -8.30 -3.28
C ALA A 113 -25.88 -7.17 -3.88
N ARG A 114 -25.62 -6.80 -5.14
CA ARG A 114 -26.45 -5.78 -5.86
C ARG A 114 -27.88 -6.27 -6.06
N ALA A 115 -28.08 -7.54 -6.38
CA ALA A 115 -29.41 -8.13 -6.52
C ALA A 115 -30.20 -8.16 -5.21
N GLU A 116 -29.50 -8.39 -4.08
CA GLU A 116 -30.11 -8.47 -2.75
C GLU A 116 -30.46 -7.09 -2.17
N TYR A 117 -29.59 -6.10 -2.33
CA TYR A 117 -29.70 -4.82 -1.61
C TYR A 117 -30.01 -3.60 -2.50
N GLY A 118 -29.94 -3.77 -3.83
CA GLY A 118 -30.31 -2.71 -4.80
C GLY A 118 -29.55 -1.40 -4.59
N ASP A 119 -30.28 -0.29 -4.64
CA ASP A 119 -29.71 1.07 -4.59
C ASP A 119 -29.15 1.47 -3.21
N ASP A 120 -29.51 0.72 -2.16
CA ASP A 120 -28.95 0.95 -0.81
C ASP A 120 -27.58 0.32 -0.60
N LEU A 121 -27.00 -0.32 -1.63
CA LEU A 121 -25.66 -0.89 -1.60
C LEU A 121 -24.63 0.04 -2.23
N ALA A 122 -23.51 0.25 -1.56
CA ALA A 122 -22.26 0.72 -2.18
C ALA A 122 -21.20 -0.39 -2.13
N VAL A 123 -20.56 -0.65 -3.26
CA VAL A 123 -19.39 -1.53 -3.37
C VAL A 123 -18.14 -0.69 -3.17
N VAL A 124 -17.50 -0.84 -2.02
CA VAL A 124 -16.29 -0.12 -1.63
C VAL A 124 -15.08 -1.02 -1.88
N CYS A 125 -14.24 -0.61 -2.80
CA CYS A 125 -13.10 -1.37 -3.28
C CYS A 125 -11.79 -0.84 -2.67
N TYR A 126 -11.13 -1.64 -1.86
CA TYR A 126 -9.74 -1.35 -1.50
C TYR A 126 -8.87 -1.37 -2.78
N VAL A 127 -8.00 -0.36 -2.95
CA VAL A 127 -7.20 -0.17 -4.18
C VAL A 127 -6.34 -1.39 -4.55
N ASN A 128 -6.09 -2.28 -3.56
CA ASN A 128 -5.41 -3.55 -3.76
C ASN A 128 -6.33 -4.56 -4.49
N SER A 129 -6.76 -4.16 -5.67
CA SER A 129 -7.66 -4.89 -6.57
C SER A 129 -7.27 -4.60 -8.01
N THR A 130 -7.56 -5.52 -8.93
CA THR A 130 -7.32 -5.32 -10.37
C THR A 130 -8.18 -4.17 -10.94
N MET A 131 -7.80 -3.65 -12.11
CA MET A 131 -8.61 -2.69 -12.85
C MET A 131 -10.03 -3.21 -13.10
N GLU A 132 -10.16 -4.50 -13.41
CA GLU A 132 -11.44 -5.15 -13.65
C GLU A 132 -12.36 -5.07 -12.42
N ILE A 133 -11.87 -5.45 -11.22
CA ILE A 133 -12.63 -5.39 -9.96
C ILE A 133 -12.97 -3.95 -9.59
N LYS A 134 -12.04 -3.01 -9.78
CA LYS A 134 -12.31 -1.58 -9.62
C LYS A 134 -13.46 -1.12 -10.53
N SER A 135 -13.53 -1.65 -11.76
CA SER A 135 -14.59 -1.28 -12.74
C SER A 135 -16.00 -1.69 -12.30
N TRP A 136 -16.12 -2.71 -11.45
CA TRP A 136 -17.39 -3.21 -10.90
C TRP A 136 -17.83 -2.47 -9.64
N SER A 137 -16.98 -1.60 -9.10
CA SER A 137 -17.14 -0.97 -7.80
C SER A 137 -17.72 0.45 -7.90
N ASP A 138 -18.13 1.02 -6.78
CA ASP A 138 -18.68 2.38 -6.74
C ASP A 138 -17.64 3.41 -6.34
N VAL A 139 -16.69 3.06 -5.48
CA VAL A 139 -15.60 3.92 -5.01
C VAL A 139 -14.42 3.08 -4.57
N CYS A 140 -13.21 3.55 -4.86
CA CYS A 140 -12.00 3.01 -4.26
C CYS A 140 -11.71 3.64 -2.89
N VAL A 141 -10.97 2.91 -2.06
CA VAL A 141 -10.44 3.38 -0.78
C VAL A 141 -9.02 2.85 -0.56
N THR A 142 -8.30 3.46 0.35
CA THR A 142 -7.05 2.93 0.91
C THR A 142 -7.18 2.78 2.42
N SER A 143 -6.23 2.12 3.08
CA SER A 143 -6.21 2.01 4.55
C SER A 143 -6.24 3.37 5.25
N SER A 144 -5.68 4.42 4.63
CA SER A 144 -5.64 5.78 5.20
C SER A 144 -6.96 6.55 5.09
N ASN A 145 -7.88 6.20 4.19
CA ASN A 145 -9.09 6.98 3.94
C ASN A 145 -10.40 6.18 4.00
N ALA A 146 -10.33 4.85 4.15
CA ALA A 146 -11.50 3.98 4.10
C ALA A 146 -12.59 4.35 5.11
N VAL A 147 -12.23 4.60 6.36
CA VAL A 147 -13.17 4.98 7.43
C VAL A 147 -13.89 6.29 7.09
N LYS A 148 -13.15 7.30 6.64
CA LYS A 148 -13.70 8.60 6.23
C LYS A 148 -14.67 8.44 5.08
N ILE A 149 -14.25 7.77 4.01
CA ILE A 149 -15.07 7.62 2.79
C ILE A 149 -16.33 6.82 3.08
N VAL A 150 -16.22 5.67 3.76
CA VAL A 150 -17.38 4.84 4.09
C VAL A 150 -18.41 5.58 4.93
N ARG A 151 -17.96 6.41 5.89
CA ARG A 151 -18.86 7.26 6.70
C ARG A 151 -19.65 8.26 5.86
N GLU A 152 -19.02 8.85 4.85
CA GLU A 152 -19.61 9.89 4.00
C GLU A 152 -20.52 9.34 2.88
N LEU A 153 -20.45 8.04 2.56
CA LEU A 153 -21.30 7.44 1.54
C LEU A 153 -22.78 7.51 1.96
N PRO A 154 -23.71 7.82 1.04
CA PRO A 154 -25.14 7.89 1.37
C PRO A 154 -25.76 6.53 1.66
N GLN A 155 -25.24 5.45 1.05
CA GLN A 155 -25.75 4.10 1.26
C GLN A 155 -25.51 3.61 2.69
N HIS A 156 -26.50 2.92 3.24
CA HIS A 156 -26.37 2.30 4.56
C HIS A 156 -25.60 0.97 4.49
N ARG A 157 -25.77 0.21 3.40
CA ARG A 157 -25.10 -1.07 3.20
C ARG A 157 -23.84 -0.89 2.36
N ILE A 158 -22.75 -1.48 2.84
CA ILE A 158 -21.42 -1.38 2.24
C ILE A 158 -20.88 -2.78 2.00
N LEU A 159 -20.71 -3.19 0.75
CA LEU A 159 -19.91 -4.37 0.44
C LEU A 159 -18.45 -3.94 0.37
N PHE A 160 -17.65 -4.34 1.36
CA PHE A 160 -16.23 -4.01 1.44
C PHE A 160 -15.39 -5.14 0.83
N ILE A 161 -14.63 -4.83 -0.20
CA ILE A 161 -13.80 -5.78 -0.96
C ILE A 161 -12.36 -5.24 -1.12
N PRO A 162 -11.35 -6.11 -1.34
CA PRO A 162 -11.35 -7.57 -1.12
C PRO A 162 -11.07 -7.96 0.33
N ASP A 163 -10.44 -7.10 1.14
CA ASP A 163 -9.84 -7.40 2.45
C ASP A 163 -10.86 -7.41 3.59
N ARG A 164 -11.07 -8.60 4.20
CA ARG A 164 -11.98 -8.75 5.35
C ARG A 164 -11.49 -8.08 6.61
N ASN A 165 -10.17 -8.02 6.82
CA ASN A 165 -9.61 -7.48 8.05
C ASN A 165 -9.72 -5.95 8.06
N LEU A 166 -9.30 -5.28 6.98
CA LEU A 166 -9.53 -3.84 6.81
C LEU A 166 -11.02 -3.52 6.84
N GLY A 167 -11.86 -4.33 6.16
CA GLY A 167 -13.32 -4.14 6.17
C GLY A 167 -13.91 -4.27 7.57
N ARG A 168 -13.44 -5.21 8.40
CA ARG A 168 -13.84 -5.36 9.82
C ARG A 168 -13.41 -4.16 10.63
N HIS A 169 -12.17 -3.69 10.47
CA HIS A 169 -11.70 -2.48 11.13
C HIS A 169 -12.57 -1.27 10.78
N VAL A 170 -12.89 -1.10 9.49
CA VAL A 170 -13.83 -0.04 9.05
C VAL A 170 -15.20 -0.19 9.71
N ALA A 171 -15.77 -1.40 9.72
CA ALA A 171 -17.07 -1.66 10.34
C ALA A 171 -17.12 -1.26 11.83
N GLN A 172 -16.05 -1.51 12.57
CA GLN A 172 -15.93 -1.11 13.98
C GLN A 172 -15.88 0.42 14.15
N GLN A 173 -15.34 1.15 13.18
CA GLN A 173 -15.22 2.62 13.23
C GLN A 173 -16.46 3.35 12.70
N VAL A 174 -17.35 2.67 11.96
CA VAL A 174 -18.58 3.25 11.39
C VAL A 174 -19.80 2.37 11.73
N PRO A 175 -20.15 2.24 13.03
CA PRO A 175 -21.23 1.35 13.48
C PRO A 175 -22.62 1.75 12.93
N GLU A 176 -22.76 2.95 12.39
CA GLU A 176 -23.96 3.42 11.71
C GLU A 176 -24.16 2.82 10.30
N LYS A 177 -23.16 2.12 9.77
CA LYS A 177 -23.21 1.42 8.47
C LYS A 177 -23.30 -0.09 8.67
N HIS A 178 -23.96 -0.76 7.76
CA HIS A 178 -23.95 -2.22 7.69
C HIS A 178 -22.88 -2.67 6.69
N VAL A 179 -21.69 -3.02 7.20
CA VAL A 179 -20.56 -3.45 6.36
C VAL A 179 -20.63 -4.97 6.15
N ILE A 180 -20.75 -5.37 4.89
CA ILE A 180 -20.72 -6.75 4.42
C ILE A 180 -19.29 -7.05 3.99
N LEU A 181 -18.66 -8.07 4.56
CA LEU A 181 -17.27 -8.41 4.31
C LEU A 181 -17.14 -9.45 3.20
N ASN A 182 -16.24 -9.21 2.26
CA ASN A 182 -15.73 -10.25 1.37
C ASN A 182 -14.73 -11.14 2.15
N ASP A 183 -14.47 -12.37 1.68
CA ASP A 183 -13.60 -13.33 2.39
C ASP A 183 -12.13 -13.30 1.92
N GLY A 184 -11.68 -12.21 1.28
CA GLY A 184 -10.28 -12.01 0.93
C GLY A 184 -9.47 -11.42 2.09
N CYS A 185 -8.14 -11.54 2.02
CA CYS A 185 -7.23 -10.93 2.98
C CYS A 185 -5.81 -10.80 2.41
N CYS A 186 -5.00 -9.94 3.01
CA CYS A 186 -3.56 -9.92 2.74
C CYS A 186 -2.89 -11.13 3.38
N PRO A 187 -2.30 -12.08 2.59
CA PRO A 187 -1.70 -13.29 3.17
C PRO A 187 -0.47 -12.98 4.04
N ARG A 188 0.16 -11.82 3.87
CA ARG A 188 1.33 -11.41 4.66
C ARG A 188 0.91 -10.95 6.06
N HIS A 189 -0.11 -10.08 6.15
CA HIS A 189 -0.64 -9.64 7.45
C HIS A 189 -1.44 -10.74 8.17
N GLU A 190 -2.12 -11.60 7.42
CA GLU A 190 -2.84 -12.76 7.98
C GLU A 190 -1.89 -13.77 8.65
N ALA A 191 -0.68 -13.91 8.14
CA ALA A 191 0.31 -14.86 8.65
C ALA A 191 1.09 -14.37 9.88
N ILE A 192 0.88 -13.14 10.35
CA ILE A 192 1.58 -12.60 11.52
C ILE A 192 1.21 -13.42 12.77
N SER A 193 2.24 -13.93 13.47
CA SER A 193 2.07 -14.78 14.64
C SER A 193 1.74 -13.97 15.90
N LEU A 194 0.54 -14.18 16.45
CA LEU A 194 0.15 -13.61 17.74
C LEU A 194 1.08 -14.04 18.88
N ALA A 195 1.56 -15.29 18.84
CA ALA A 195 2.48 -15.79 19.85
C ALA A 195 3.82 -15.03 19.83
N GLU A 196 4.41 -14.84 18.63
CA GLU A 196 5.64 -14.05 18.48
C GLU A 196 5.43 -12.59 18.88
N LEU A 197 4.28 -11.99 18.55
CA LEU A 197 3.97 -10.63 18.97
C LEU A 197 3.94 -10.51 20.51
N ARG A 198 3.27 -11.45 21.19
CA ARG A 198 3.22 -11.46 22.66
C ARG A 198 4.57 -11.70 23.32
N GLU A 199 5.40 -12.57 22.73
CA GLU A 199 6.79 -12.75 23.18
C GLU A 199 7.58 -11.44 23.06
N LEU A 200 7.42 -10.74 21.94
CA LEU A 200 8.09 -9.47 21.67
C LEU A 200 7.63 -8.36 22.63
N LYS A 201 6.32 -8.23 22.88
CA LYS A 201 5.76 -7.32 23.89
C LYS A 201 6.29 -7.61 25.30
N SER A 202 6.44 -8.89 25.65
CA SER A 202 7.00 -9.29 26.94
C SER A 202 8.48 -8.94 27.07
N ALA A 203 9.23 -9.00 25.97
CA ALA A 203 10.65 -8.63 25.94
C ALA A 203 10.87 -7.10 25.94
N HIS A 204 9.90 -6.34 25.44
CA HIS A 204 9.95 -4.89 25.32
C HIS A 204 8.65 -4.25 25.88
N PRO A 205 8.44 -4.28 27.21
CA PRO A 205 7.16 -3.89 27.82
C PRO A 205 6.83 -2.41 27.70
N GLU A 206 7.82 -1.56 27.41
CA GLU A 206 7.63 -0.11 27.19
C GLU A 206 7.37 0.24 25.71
N ALA A 207 7.53 -0.75 24.80
CA ALA A 207 7.34 -0.50 23.38
C ALA A 207 5.86 -0.41 23.01
N LEU A 208 5.49 0.63 22.26
CA LEU A 208 4.16 0.76 21.69
C LEU A 208 4.02 -0.11 20.44
N THR A 209 2.96 -0.90 20.38
CA THR A 209 2.65 -1.75 19.21
C THR A 209 1.84 -0.96 18.20
N LEU A 210 2.38 -0.81 16.99
CA LEU A 210 1.74 -0.10 15.87
C LEU A 210 1.41 -1.11 14.77
N ALA A 211 0.12 -1.28 14.45
CA ALA A 211 -0.35 -2.32 13.54
C ALA A 211 -1.10 -1.76 12.32
N HIS A 212 -0.91 -2.42 11.18
CA HIS A 212 -1.70 -2.13 9.98
C HIS A 212 -3.08 -2.79 10.06
N PRO A 213 -4.18 -2.13 9.61
CA PRO A 213 -5.54 -2.67 9.72
C PRO A 213 -5.82 -3.92 8.87
N GLU A 214 -4.91 -4.35 7.98
CA GLU A 214 -4.96 -5.66 7.31
C GLU A 214 -4.61 -6.83 8.24
N CYS A 215 -4.11 -6.57 9.45
CA CYS A 215 -3.83 -7.60 10.44
C CYS A 215 -5.12 -8.23 10.96
N THR A 216 -5.01 -9.46 11.45
CA THR A 216 -6.13 -10.15 12.10
C THR A 216 -6.64 -9.41 13.32
N GLU A 217 -7.91 -9.60 13.67
CA GLU A 217 -8.52 -8.98 14.85
C GLU A 217 -7.74 -9.29 16.14
N ALA A 218 -7.20 -10.50 16.27
CA ALA A 218 -6.40 -10.91 17.42
C ALA A 218 -5.08 -10.11 17.53
N ILE A 219 -4.45 -9.78 16.41
CA ILE A 219 -3.27 -8.91 16.35
C ILE A 219 -3.64 -7.46 16.66
N LEU A 220 -4.73 -6.96 16.07
CA LEU A 220 -5.18 -5.59 16.29
C LEU A 220 -5.57 -5.32 17.75
N ALA A 221 -6.08 -6.33 18.45
CA ALA A 221 -6.41 -6.24 19.88
C ALA A 221 -5.17 -6.05 20.78
N GLU A 222 -3.97 -6.37 20.30
CA GLU A 222 -2.71 -6.14 21.02
C GLU A 222 -2.07 -4.77 20.70
N ALA A 223 -2.60 -4.03 19.73
CA ALA A 223 -2.00 -2.79 19.26
C ALA A 223 -2.48 -1.56 20.06
N GLU A 224 -1.53 -0.69 20.40
CA GLU A 224 -1.80 0.65 20.97
C GLU A 224 -2.18 1.66 19.88
N PHE A 225 -1.77 1.40 18.62
CA PHE A 225 -2.14 2.24 17.48
C PHE A 225 -2.43 1.38 16.24
N ILE A 226 -3.52 1.68 15.55
CA ILE A 226 -3.90 1.03 14.29
C ILE A 226 -4.04 2.13 13.23
N GLY A 227 -3.31 1.97 12.13
CA GLY A 227 -3.35 2.94 11.03
C GLY A 227 -2.66 2.45 9.77
N SER A 228 -2.79 3.21 8.69
CA SER A 228 -2.07 2.95 7.45
C SER A 228 -0.55 2.99 7.67
N THR A 229 0.23 2.53 6.69
CA THR A 229 1.69 2.60 6.77
C THR A 229 2.17 4.04 7.00
N ALA A 230 1.56 5.02 6.33
CA ALA A 230 1.88 6.43 6.53
C ALA A 230 1.53 6.91 7.95
N ASP A 231 0.37 6.47 8.50
CA ASP A 231 -0.05 6.81 9.86
C ASP A 231 0.90 6.19 10.91
N ILE A 232 1.33 4.94 10.72
CA ILE A 232 2.33 4.26 11.57
C ILE A 232 3.64 5.06 11.61
N ILE A 233 4.15 5.47 10.45
CA ILE A 233 5.37 6.28 10.36
C ILE A 233 5.18 7.62 11.05
N GLY A 234 4.08 8.34 10.76
CA GLY A 234 3.79 9.65 11.36
C GLY A 234 3.60 9.57 12.87
N PHE A 235 2.91 8.52 13.38
CA PHE A 235 2.76 8.29 14.81
C PHE A 235 4.10 8.04 15.49
N ALA A 236 4.93 7.16 14.91
CA ALA A 236 6.26 6.88 15.46
C ALA A 236 7.14 8.13 15.48
N GLU A 237 7.12 8.94 14.42
CA GLU A 237 7.89 10.18 14.30
C GLU A 237 7.47 11.22 15.36
N ALA A 238 6.15 11.41 15.56
CA ALA A 238 5.62 12.42 16.48
C ALA A 238 5.58 11.98 17.95
N SER A 239 5.61 10.67 18.23
CA SER A 239 5.48 10.12 19.59
C SER A 239 6.68 10.46 20.46
N ALA A 240 6.44 10.69 21.75
CA ALA A 240 7.48 10.79 22.77
C ALA A 240 8.09 9.44 23.19
N ALA A 241 7.48 8.31 22.81
CA ALA A 241 8.00 6.99 23.09
C ALA A 241 9.29 6.73 22.29
N SER A 242 10.17 5.93 22.85
CA SER A 242 11.47 5.59 22.24
C SER A 242 11.53 4.17 21.67
N GLU A 243 10.51 3.34 21.90
CA GLU A 243 10.47 1.95 21.49
C GLU A 243 9.13 1.62 20.83
N PHE A 244 9.18 0.93 19.70
CA PHE A 244 8.00 0.56 18.93
C PHE A 244 8.10 -0.86 18.38
N ILE A 245 7.01 -1.61 18.48
CA ILE A 245 6.83 -2.89 17.80
C ILE A 245 6.01 -2.61 16.53
N ILE A 246 6.60 -2.90 15.39
CA ILE A 246 6.00 -2.61 14.07
C ILE A 246 5.36 -3.89 13.53
N VAL A 247 4.04 -3.82 13.30
CA VAL A 247 3.23 -4.97 12.88
C VAL A 247 2.63 -4.68 11.49
N THR A 248 3.51 -4.65 10.52
CA THR A 248 3.25 -4.55 9.08
C THR A 248 4.46 -5.03 8.30
N VAL A 249 4.42 -4.99 6.96
CA VAL A 249 5.53 -5.43 6.10
C VAL A 249 6.81 -4.64 6.41
N ASP A 250 7.90 -5.38 6.61
CA ASP A 250 9.17 -4.88 7.15
C ASP A 250 9.90 -3.84 6.29
N GLY A 251 9.56 -3.70 5.01
CA GLY A 251 10.09 -2.64 4.15
C GLY A 251 9.86 -1.21 4.69
N VAL A 252 8.86 -1.02 5.56
CA VAL A 252 8.58 0.25 6.22
C VAL A 252 9.72 0.72 7.15
N LEU A 253 10.57 -0.21 7.60
CA LEU A 253 11.66 0.10 8.53
C LEU A 253 12.62 1.16 7.98
N TYR A 254 12.86 1.18 6.67
CA TYR A 254 13.71 2.20 6.04
C TYR A 254 13.19 3.63 6.32
N GLU A 255 11.92 3.88 6.08
CA GLU A 255 11.34 5.20 6.34
C GLU A 255 11.24 5.54 7.83
N LEU A 256 10.95 4.55 8.68
CA LEU A 256 10.94 4.74 10.13
C LEU A 256 12.34 5.12 10.64
N GLU A 257 13.38 4.37 10.25
CA GLU A 257 14.77 4.68 10.64
C GLU A 257 15.22 6.04 10.09
N ARG A 258 14.86 6.36 8.84
CA ARG A 258 15.22 7.61 8.17
C ARG A 258 14.58 8.82 8.85
N ARG A 259 13.25 8.79 9.09
CA ARG A 259 12.52 9.93 9.68
C ARG A 259 12.79 10.11 11.15
N CYS A 260 13.07 9.03 11.86
CA CYS A 260 13.39 9.06 13.27
C CYS A 260 14.90 9.14 13.55
N ALA A 261 15.72 9.36 12.52
CA ALA A 261 17.17 9.49 12.68
C ALA A 261 17.54 10.58 13.71
N GLY A 262 18.45 10.25 14.64
CA GLY A 262 18.87 11.15 15.72
C GLY A 262 17.90 11.30 16.89
N GLN A 263 16.71 10.67 16.87
CA GLN A 263 15.74 10.72 17.95
C GLN A 263 15.91 9.59 18.99
N GLY A 264 16.85 8.67 18.79
CA GLY A 264 17.10 7.54 19.71
C GLY A 264 15.98 6.49 19.71
N LYS A 265 15.11 6.48 18.71
CA LYS A 265 13.99 5.54 18.59
C LYS A 265 14.47 4.18 18.11
N ARG A 266 13.81 3.12 18.61
CA ARG A 266 14.10 1.72 18.28
C ARG A 266 12.85 1.04 17.76
N PHE A 267 13.00 0.25 16.70
CA PHE A 267 11.91 -0.45 16.04
C PHE A 267 12.14 -1.96 16.11
N TYR A 268 11.15 -2.69 16.55
CA TYR A 268 11.17 -4.14 16.70
C TYR A 268 10.14 -4.77 15.77
N VAL A 269 10.48 -5.89 15.18
CA VAL A 269 9.59 -6.73 14.37
C VAL A 269 9.57 -8.15 14.92
N THR A 270 8.55 -8.92 14.62
CA THR A 270 8.45 -10.34 15.01
C THR A 270 9.63 -11.15 14.46
N LYS A 271 9.92 -12.32 15.03
CA LYS A 271 11.02 -13.20 14.59
C LYS A 271 10.85 -13.62 13.12
N THR A 272 9.59 -13.82 12.72
CA THR A 272 9.20 -14.05 11.34
C THR A 272 8.52 -12.76 10.85
N PRO A 273 9.31 -11.76 10.39
CA PRO A 273 8.73 -10.50 9.96
C PRO A 273 7.87 -10.71 8.71
N PRO A 274 6.75 -10.01 8.60
CA PRO A 274 5.95 -10.08 7.39
C PRO A 274 6.73 -9.44 6.24
N THR A 275 7.16 -10.25 5.28
CA THR A 275 7.81 -9.81 4.05
C THR A 275 6.85 -9.95 2.87
N CYS A 276 6.92 -9.04 1.92
CA CYS A 276 6.14 -9.13 0.70
C CYS A 276 7.06 -9.52 -0.47
N ALA A 277 7.06 -10.81 -0.83
CA ALA A 277 7.93 -11.32 -1.90
C ALA A 277 7.75 -10.59 -3.24
N ASP A 278 6.53 -10.11 -3.52
CA ASP A 278 6.24 -9.36 -4.74
C ASP A 278 6.90 -7.97 -4.70
N MET A 279 6.86 -7.30 -3.55
CA MET A 279 7.56 -6.02 -3.36
C MET A 279 9.08 -6.20 -3.28
N ASP A 280 9.57 -7.25 -2.61
CA ASP A 280 11.00 -7.61 -2.54
C ASP A 280 11.56 -7.99 -3.93
N GLY A 281 10.70 -8.49 -4.82
CA GLY A 281 11.04 -8.78 -6.22
C GLY A 281 11.40 -7.56 -7.06
N ILE A 282 11.07 -6.35 -6.59
CA ILE A 282 11.38 -5.08 -7.25
C ILE A 282 12.76 -4.62 -6.77
N THR A 283 13.80 -5.03 -7.48
CA THR A 283 15.20 -4.79 -7.10
C THR A 283 15.79 -3.56 -7.80
N LEU A 284 16.90 -3.06 -7.26
CA LEU A 284 17.64 -1.94 -7.86
C LEU A 284 18.09 -2.25 -9.30
N ASP A 285 18.56 -3.48 -9.57
CA ASP A 285 18.98 -3.89 -10.91
C ASP A 285 17.81 -3.86 -11.91
N LYS A 286 16.63 -4.32 -11.48
CA LYS A 286 15.43 -4.27 -12.32
C LYS A 286 14.97 -2.85 -12.58
N LEU A 287 15.09 -1.95 -11.60
CA LEU A 287 14.83 -0.53 -11.75
C LEU A 287 15.75 0.09 -12.81
N VAL A 288 17.07 -0.18 -12.73
CA VAL A 288 18.05 0.31 -13.72
C VAL A 288 17.73 -0.25 -15.11
N ALA A 289 17.49 -1.55 -15.22
CA ALA A 289 17.15 -2.20 -16.50
C ALA A 289 15.85 -1.63 -17.12
N CYS A 290 14.84 -1.36 -16.30
CA CYS A 290 13.59 -0.73 -16.71
C CYS A 290 13.84 0.70 -17.25
N LEU A 291 14.63 1.50 -16.54
CA LEU A 291 15.03 2.83 -16.99
C LEU A 291 15.87 2.80 -18.28
N GLU A 292 16.72 1.80 -18.47
CA GLU A 292 17.52 1.64 -19.70
C GLU A 292 16.69 1.24 -20.91
N SER A 293 15.87 0.22 -20.76
CA SER A 293 15.09 -0.36 -21.88
C SER A 293 13.78 0.41 -22.13
N GLY A 294 13.13 0.96 -21.12
CA GLY A 294 11.75 1.45 -21.16
C GLY A 294 10.72 0.32 -21.22
N SER A 295 11.11 -0.90 -20.81
CA SER A 295 10.21 -2.05 -20.70
C SER A 295 9.33 -1.95 -19.44
N GLY A 296 8.29 -2.81 -19.39
CA GLY A 296 7.36 -2.86 -18.25
C GLY A 296 6.22 -1.84 -18.32
N ALA A 297 5.89 -1.37 -19.54
CA ALA A 297 4.78 -0.44 -19.74
C ALA A 297 3.44 -1.08 -19.33
N VAL A 298 2.71 -0.37 -18.50
CA VAL A 298 1.36 -0.76 -18.09
C VAL A 298 0.39 -0.44 -19.20
N ASP A 299 -0.32 -1.47 -19.67
CA ASP A 299 -1.36 -1.34 -20.70
C ASP A 299 -2.75 -1.53 -20.09
N ILE A 300 -3.59 -0.52 -20.21
CA ILE A 300 -5.01 -0.52 -19.77
C ILE A 300 -5.97 -0.45 -20.97
N SER A 301 -5.47 -0.54 -22.19
CA SER A 301 -6.27 -0.40 -23.42
C SER A 301 -7.05 -1.68 -23.78
N VAL A 302 -6.78 -2.79 -23.11
CA VAL A 302 -7.42 -4.09 -23.39
C VAL A 302 -8.93 -4.03 -23.21
N ASP A 303 -9.43 -3.24 -22.24
CA ASP A 303 -10.85 -2.95 -22.01
C ASP A 303 -11.06 -1.49 -21.63
N GLU A 304 -11.35 -0.67 -22.62
CA GLU A 304 -11.56 0.78 -22.45
C GLU A 304 -12.79 1.13 -21.59
N ASP A 305 -13.83 0.31 -21.60
CA ASP A 305 -15.01 0.55 -20.78
C ASP A 305 -14.72 0.23 -19.30
N ALA A 306 -14.05 -0.87 -19.04
CA ALA A 306 -13.54 -1.20 -17.70
C ALA A 306 -12.54 -0.15 -17.20
N ALA A 307 -11.61 0.30 -18.04
CA ALA A 307 -10.64 1.32 -17.68
C ALA A 307 -11.32 2.65 -17.28
N ARG A 308 -12.31 3.10 -18.06
CA ARG A 308 -13.11 4.32 -17.73
C ARG A 308 -13.91 4.13 -16.43
N ALA A 309 -14.48 2.96 -16.21
CA ALA A 309 -15.22 2.66 -14.99
C ALA A 309 -14.30 2.67 -13.77
N ALA A 310 -13.17 1.96 -13.83
CA ALA A 310 -12.16 1.92 -12.78
C ALA A 310 -11.56 3.31 -12.48
N GLN A 311 -11.30 4.11 -13.51
CA GLN A 311 -10.84 5.49 -13.31
C GLN A 311 -11.84 6.31 -12.49
N ARG A 312 -13.15 6.21 -12.79
CA ARG A 312 -14.18 6.93 -12.01
C ARG A 312 -14.17 6.55 -10.53
N THR A 313 -13.92 5.29 -10.19
CA THR A 313 -13.86 4.85 -8.77
C THR A 313 -12.64 5.43 -8.04
N LEU A 314 -11.52 5.54 -8.74
CA LEU A 314 -10.31 6.19 -8.21
C LEU A 314 -10.49 7.72 -8.08
N ASP A 315 -11.08 8.38 -9.08
CA ASP A 315 -11.37 9.81 -9.01
C ASP A 315 -12.33 10.12 -7.85
N ARG A 316 -13.39 9.31 -7.64
CA ARG A 316 -14.27 9.43 -6.47
C ARG A 316 -13.52 9.28 -5.14
N MET A 317 -12.57 8.36 -5.04
CA MET A 317 -11.72 8.25 -3.85
C MET A 317 -10.98 9.55 -3.57
N LEU A 318 -10.36 10.15 -4.60
CA LEU A 318 -9.63 11.42 -4.46
C LEU A 318 -10.56 12.59 -4.08
N GLU A 319 -11.77 12.63 -4.64
CA GLU A 319 -12.79 13.64 -4.33
C GLU A 319 -13.25 13.54 -2.87
N TYR A 320 -13.61 12.34 -2.39
CA TYR A 320 -14.03 12.13 -1.00
C TYR A 320 -12.89 12.41 -0.01
N ALA A 321 -11.66 12.01 -0.35
CA ALA A 321 -10.51 12.27 0.51
C ALA A 321 -10.18 13.77 0.63
N ALA A 322 -10.56 14.59 -0.35
CA ALA A 322 -10.33 16.04 -0.36
C ALA A 322 -11.37 16.85 0.44
N ARG A 323 -12.53 16.27 0.77
CA ARG A 323 -13.56 16.88 1.62
C ARG A 323 -13.14 16.90 3.08
#